data_b861c0b14dd8ef9837c9e59646160aa3
#
_entry.id   b861c0b14dd8ef9837c9e59646160aa3
#
_cell.length_a   1.000
_cell.length_b   1.000
_cell.length_c   1.000
_cell.angle_alpha   90.00
_cell.angle_beta   90.00
_cell.angle_gamma   90.00
#
_symmetry.space_group_name_H-M   'P 1'
#
loop_
_entity.id
_entity.type
_entity.pdbx_description
1 polymer ?
#
loop_
_entity_poly.entity_id
_entity_poly.type
_entity_poly.pdbx_seq_one_letter_code
_entity_poly.pdbx_strand_id
1 'polypeptide(L)'
;MARRDTALRYFNEQKDIMDLKVKSGIELNRKGSAHINIKGENLPENITVEVEQKNHEFKFGANIFMLDEFECEEKNGIYREKFAELFNLATVPFYWSDLEPEEGKPRFAKDSPKIYRRPAPDLCVEYCKEKGIEPKCHCLNYDAWLPNWLNNATIEEHKAKLEKRFREIAEHYAKDLPSFEVTNETLQNCRSKFFYEDDFLEWSYRMADRYFPNNRLIINDYNIWWPNSYNNRNAYFM
;
A
#
# COMPACT_ATOMS: atom_id res chain seq x y z
N MET A 1 -4.41 -17.25 -32.91
CA MET A 1 -4.85 -17.31 -31.50
C MET A 1 -4.64 -15.92 -30.90
N ALA A 2 -5.66 -15.32 -30.30
CA ALA A 2 -5.50 -13.98 -29.72
C ALA A 2 -4.50 -14.06 -28.55
N ARG A 3 -3.74 -12.96 -28.31
CA ARG A 3 -2.78 -12.86 -27.20
C ARG A 3 -3.39 -13.25 -25.84
N ARG A 4 -4.67 -12.88 -25.66
CA ARG A 4 -5.46 -13.23 -24.48
C ARG A 4 -5.63 -14.73 -24.31
N ASP A 5 -5.93 -15.46 -25.39
CA ASP A 5 -6.15 -16.91 -25.35
C ASP A 5 -4.89 -17.65 -24.97
N THR A 6 -3.74 -17.17 -25.47
CA THR A 6 -2.42 -17.74 -25.08
C THR A 6 -2.12 -17.48 -23.61
N ALA A 7 -2.38 -16.28 -23.10
CA ALA A 7 -2.13 -15.92 -21.70
C ALA A 7 -3.05 -16.68 -20.73
N LEU A 8 -4.31 -16.93 -21.12
CA LEU A 8 -5.30 -17.61 -20.28
C LEU A 8 -5.38 -19.11 -20.50
N ARG A 9 -4.57 -19.69 -21.40
CA ARG A 9 -4.66 -21.10 -21.78
C ARG A 9 -4.66 -22.03 -20.58
N TYR A 10 -3.70 -21.93 -19.70
CA TYR A 10 -3.58 -22.79 -18.51
C TYR A 10 -4.73 -22.64 -17.52
N PHE A 11 -5.27 -21.44 -17.37
CA PHE A 11 -6.46 -21.20 -16.56
C PHE A 11 -7.69 -21.91 -17.18
N ASN A 12 -7.84 -21.81 -18.49
CA ASN A 12 -8.96 -22.41 -19.20
C ASN A 12 -8.87 -23.95 -19.22
N GLU A 13 -7.68 -24.50 -19.41
CA GLU A 13 -7.43 -25.96 -19.40
C GLU A 13 -7.68 -26.60 -18.02
N GLN A 14 -7.51 -25.83 -16.92
CA GLN A 14 -7.70 -26.31 -15.55
C GLN A 14 -8.95 -25.73 -14.88
N LYS A 15 -9.84 -25.14 -15.66
CA LYS A 15 -11.00 -24.40 -15.15
C LYS A 15 -11.83 -25.22 -14.16
N ASP A 16 -12.17 -26.45 -14.48
CA ASP A 16 -13.02 -27.30 -13.64
C ASP A 16 -12.38 -27.60 -12.28
N ILE A 17 -11.07 -27.86 -12.28
CA ILE A 17 -10.31 -28.09 -11.03
C ILE A 17 -10.24 -26.79 -10.21
N MET A 18 -10.02 -25.65 -10.87
CA MET A 18 -9.97 -24.35 -10.18
C MET A 18 -11.32 -23.95 -9.63
N ASP A 19 -12.38 -24.13 -10.40
CA ASP A 19 -13.75 -23.88 -9.96
C ASP A 19 -14.12 -24.74 -8.73
N LEU A 20 -13.73 -26.02 -8.73
CA LEU A 20 -13.92 -26.91 -7.58
C LEU A 20 -13.13 -26.42 -6.35
N LYS A 21 -11.86 -26.06 -6.52
CA LYS A 21 -11.03 -25.51 -5.42
C LYS A 21 -11.61 -24.22 -4.85
N VAL A 22 -12.02 -23.29 -5.72
CA VAL A 22 -12.66 -22.04 -5.31
C VAL A 22 -13.93 -22.31 -4.53
N LYS A 23 -14.83 -23.16 -5.06
CA LYS A 23 -16.08 -23.51 -4.41
C LYS A 23 -15.86 -24.17 -3.05
N SER A 24 -14.97 -25.16 -2.97
CA SER A 24 -14.61 -25.82 -1.72
C SER A 24 -13.97 -24.85 -0.71
N GLY A 25 -13.08 -23.96 -1.18
CA GLY A 25 -12.44 -22.95 -0.36
C GLY A 25 -13.44 -21.93 0.21
N ILE A 26 -14.45 -21.54 -0.56
CA ILE A 26 -15.53 -20.67 -0.11
C ILE A 26 -16.33 -21.37 0.99
N GLU A 27 -16.76 -22.62 0.75
CA GLU A 27 -17.56 -23.38 1.73
C GLU A 27 -16.82 -23.55 3.06
N LEU A 28 -15.52 -23.89 3.02
CA LEU A 28 -14.74 -24.20 4.21
C LEU A 28 -14.24 -22.97 4.98
N ASN A 29 -13.94 -21.87 4.27
CA ASN A 29 -13.17 -20.78 4.87
C ASN A 29 -13.86 -19.41 4.81
N ARG A 30 -14.98 -19.30 4.06
CA ARG A 30 -15.63 -17.99 3.81
C ARG A 30 -17.08 -17.94 4.22
N LYS A 31 -17.67 -19.07 4.60
CA LYS A 31 -19.03 -19.13 5.10
C LYS A 31 -19.05 -19.24 6.63
N GLY A 32 -20.00 -18.56 7.24
CA GLY A 32 -20.31 -18.64 8.66
C GLY A 32 -21.82 -18.67 8.86
N SER A 33 -22.24 -18.98 10.07
CA SER A 33 -23.66 -18.96 10.45
C SER A 33 -23.97 -17.66 11.17
N ALA A 34 -25.11 -17.05 10.84
CA ALA A 34 -25.66 -15.91 11.55
C ALA A 34 -27.09 -16.22 12.01
N HIS A 35 -27.45 -15.78 13.21
CA HIS A 35 -28.80 -15.86 13.73
C HIS A 35 -29.45 -14.48 13.65
N ILE A 36 -30.54 -14.37 12.90
CA ILE A 36 -31.35 -13.16 12.78
C ILE A 36 -32.61 -13.35 13.61
N ASN A 37 -32.75 -12.55 14.66
CA ASN A 37 -33.97 -12.54 15.49
C ASN A 37 -34.87 -11.39 15.03
N ILE A 38 -36.01 -11.72 14.45
CA ILE A 38 -37.04 -10.77 14.07
C ILE A 38 -38.04 -10.68 15.22
N LYS A 39 -38.21 -9.50 15.82
CA LYS A 39 -39.12 -9.22 16.90
C LYS A 39 -40.11 -8.14 16.49
N GLY A 40 -41.37 -8.32 16.84
CA GLY A 40 -42.43 -7.34 16.60
C GLY A 40 -43.75 -7.84 17.10
N GLU A 41 -44.70 -6.94 17.35
CA GLU A 41 -46.09 -7.28 17.62
C GLU A 41 -46.82 -7.52 16.29
N ASN A 42 -47.55 -8.61 16.12
CA ASN A 42 -48.27 -8.98 14.91
C ASN A 42 -47.42 -9.22 13.69
N LEU A 43 -46.35 -10.00 13.81
CA LEU A 43 -45.54 -10.41 12.66
C LEU A 43 -46.40 -11.22 11.67
N PRO A 44 -46.24 -10.95 10.35
CA PRO A 44 -46.94 -11.73 9.30
C PRO A 44 -46.44 -13.18 9.30
N GLU A 45 -47.31 -14.11 8.87
CA GLU A 45 -46.96 -15.53 8.75
C GLU A 45 -45.79 -15.83 7.82
N ASN A 46 -45.59 -14.98 6.82
CA ASN A 46 -44.51 -15.09 5.86
C ASN A 46 -43.62 -13.83 5.92
N ILE A 47 -42.36 -14.01 6.29
CA ILE A 47 -41.34 -12.95 6.33
C ILE A 47 -40.24 -13.29 5.35
N THR A 48 -39.96 -12.38 4.44
CA THR A 48 -38.78 -12.46 3.57
C THR A 48 -37.66 -11.61 4.16
N VAL A 49 -36.50 -12.20 4.32
CA VAL A 49 -35.27 -11.50 4.74
C VAL A 49 -34.31 -11.45 3.58
N GLU A 50 -33.97 -10.25 3.16
CA GLU A 50 -32.95 -10.00 2.16
C GLU A 50 -31.64 -9.63 2.87
N VAL A 51 -30.56 -10.34 2.54
CA VAL A 51 -29.25 -10.13 3.15
C VAL A 51 -28.26 -9.72 2.06
N GLU A 52 -27.70 -8.54 2.22
CA GLU A 52 -26.68 -8.01 1.30
C GLU A 52 -25.37 -7.73 2.04
N GLN A 53 -24.27 -8.30 1.56
CA GLN A 53 -22.95 -7.97 2.07
C GLN A 53 -22.47 -6.63 1.47
N LYS A 54 -22.31 -5.61 2.29
CA LYS A 54 -21.85 -4.27 1.87
C LYS A 54 -20.33 -4.11 1.94
N ASN A 55 -19.69 -4.69 2.95
CA ASN A 55 -18.26 -4.56 3.21
C ASN A 55 -17.63 -5.90 3.60
N HIS A 56 -16.33 -5.99 3.46
CA HIS A 56 -15.51 -7.11 3.94
C HIS A 56 -14.16 -6.59 4.46
N GLU A 57 -13.54 -7.33 5.36
CA GLU A 57 -12.24 -6.95 5.95
C GLU A 57 -11.05 -7.24 5.03
N PHE A 58 -11.19 -8.15 4.07
CA PHE A 58 -10.12 -8.46 3.13
C PHE A 58 -9.78 -7.24 2.29
N LYS A 59 -8.47 -6.94 2.18
CA LYS A 59 -8.00 -5.76 1.46
C LYS A 59 -7.63 -6.12 0.02
N PHE A 60 -8.34 -5.51 -0.93
CA PHE A 60 -7.95 -5.42 -2.32
C PHE A 60 -7.36 -4.04 -2.55
N GLY A 61 -6.10 -3.98 -2.96
CA GLY A 61 -5.42 -2.70 -3.09
C GLY A 61 -4.57 -2.57 -4.32
N ALA A 62 -4.36 -1.32 -4.70
CA ALA A 62 -3.42 -0.94 -5.75
C ALA A 62 -2.70 0.36 -5.37
N ASN A 63 -1.64 0.70 -6.12
CA ASN A 63 -1.05 2.01 -6.01
C ASN A 63 -1.98 3.07 -6.63
N ILE A 64 -2.13 4.20 -5.93
CA ILE A 64 -2.97 5.33 -6.35
C ILE A 64 -2.17 6.39 -7.12
N PHE A 65 -1.04 6.02 -7.68
CA PHE A 65 -0.05 6.92 -8.27
C PHE A 65 -0.55 7.72 -9.49
N MET A 66 -1.69 7.35 -10.05
CA MET A 66 -2.29 8.08 -11.19
C MET A 66 -3.48 8.97 -10.79
N LEU A 67 -3.70 9.19 -9.49
CA LEU A 67 -4.76 10.07 -9.02
C LEU A 67 -4.52 11.50 -9.52
N ASP A 68 -5.43 12.01 -10.37
CA ASP A 68 -5.37 13.33 -11.02
C ASP A 68 -4.09 13.61 -11.84
N GLU A 69 -3.48 12.54 -12.35
CA GLU A 69 -2.25 12.63 -13.15
C GLU A 69 -2.52 12.61 -14.67
N PHE A 70 -3.76 12.38 -15.09
CA PHE A 70 -4.12 12.44 -16.50
C PHE A 70 -4.30 13.89 -16.96
N GLU A 71 -3.95 14.18 -18.22
CA GLU A 71 -4.13 15.49 -18.82
C GLU A 71 -5.62 15.84 -19.09
N CYS A 72 -6.48 14.84 -19.08
CA CYS A 72 -7.91 14.96 -19.36
C CYS A 72 -8.72 14.71 -18.09
N GLU A 73 -9.55 15.68 -17.70
CA GLU A 73 -10.39 15.60 -16.50
C GLU A 73 -11.39 14.44 -16.57
N GLU A 74 -11.90 14.11 -17.74
CA GLU A 74 -12.75 12.93 -17.94
C GLU A 74 -12.04 11.64 -17.49
N LYS A 75 -10.77 11.47 -17.87
CA LYS A 75 -9.97 10.31 -17.45
C LYS A 75 -9.67 10.31 -15.96
N ASN A 76 -9.45 11.47 -15.36
CA ASN A 76 -9.27 11.59 -13.91
C ASN A 76 -10.57 11.17 -13.19
N GLY A 77 -11.72 11.62 -13.65
CA GLY A 77 -13.02 11.20 -13.13
C GLY A 77 -13.24 9.68 -13.22
N ILE A 78 -13.00 9.10 -14.39
CA ILE A 78 -13.10 7.65 -14.60
C ILE A 78 -12.14 6.90 -13.67
N TYR A 79 -10.90 7.37 -13.53
CA TYR A 79 -9.91 6.74 -12.63
C TYR A 79 -10.40 6.76 -11.19
N ARG A 80 -10.88 7.91 -10.70
CA ARG A 80 -11.42 8.07 -9.33
C ARG A 80 -12.59 7.10 -9.07
N GLU A 81 -13.54 7.03 -9.99
CA GLU A 81 -14.69 6.13 -9.87
C GLU A 81 -14.26 4.67 -9.87
N LYS A 82 -13.46 4.25 -10.85
CA LYS A 82 -13.02 2.85 -11.00
C LYS A 82 -12.10 2.40 -9.86
N PHE A 83 -11.24 3.29 -9.36
CA PHE A 83 -10.40 2.97 -8.21
C PHE A 83 -11.26 2.69 -6.96
N ALA A 84 -12.25 3.54 -6.69
CA ALA A 84 -13.16 3.38 -5.54
C ALA A 84 -14.10 2.17 -5.69
N GLU A 85 -14.48 1.82 -6.92
CA GLU A 85 -15.31 0.63 -7.19
C GLU A 85 -14.55 -0.68 -6.94
N LEU A 86 -13.24 -0.71 -7.24
CA LEU A 86 -12.44 -1.94 -7.25
C LEU A 86 -11.63 -2.16 -5.98
N PHE A 87 -11.20 -1.08 -5.29
CA PHE A 87 -10.23 -1.17 -4.23
C PHE A 87 -10.71 -0.54 -2.92
N ASN A 88 -10.40 -1.22 -1.82
CA ASN A 88 -10.61 -0.75 -0.46
C ASN A 88 -9.29 -0.50 0.30
N LEU A 89 -8.14 -0.57 -0.42
CA LEU A 89 -6.81 -0.20 0.05
C LEU A 89 -6.08 0.58 -1.05
N ALA A 90 -5.40 1.67 -0.69
CA ALA A 90 -4.59 2.46 -1.61
C ALA A 90 -3.15 2.60 -1.12
N THR A 91 -2.19 2.26 -1.97
CA THR A 91 -0.77 2.53 -1.70
C THR A 91 -0.46 3.96 -2.16
N VAL A 92 -0.19 4.84 -1.20
CA VAL A 92 0.10 6.26 -1.40
C VAL A 92 1.61 6.46 -1.57
N PRO A 93 2.09 7.23 -2.58
CA PRO A 93 3.51 7.43 -2.83
C PRO A 93 4.13 8.39 -1.83
N PHE A 94 5.16 7.91 -1.12
CA PHE A 94 6.00 8.67 -0.19
C PHE A 94 7.47 8.58 -0.57
N TYR A 95 7.81 8.38 -1.84
CA TYR A 95 9.20 8.32 -2.29
C TYR A 95 9.94 9.61 -1.91
N TRP A 96 11.05 9.49 -1.17
CA TRP A 96 11.70 10.66 -0.59
C TRP A 96 12.20 11.66 -1.64
N SER A 97 12.82 11.18 -2.72
CA SER A 97 13.28 12.05 -3.82
C SER A 97 12.18 12.90 -4.44
N ASP A 98 10.96 12.35 -4.51
CA ASP A 98 9.82 13.02 -5.14
C ASP A 98 8.97 13.79 -4.12
N LEU A 99 8.97 13.33 -2.87
CA LEU A 99 8.25 14.00 -1.80
C LEU A 99 9.00 15.27 -1.32
N GLU A 100 10.32 15.22 -1.31
CA GLU A 100 11.18 16.33 -0.87
C GLU A 100 12.33 16.55 -1.87
N PRO A 101 12.02 16.98 -3.11
CA PRO A 101 13.04 17.21 -4.13
C PRO A 101 14.01 18.34 -3.76
N GLU A 102 13.57 19.30 -2.95
CA GLU A 102 14.34 20.36 -2.36
C GLU A 102 14.36 20.22 -0.84
N GLU A 103 15.54 20.24 -0.23
CA GLU A 103 15.72 20.02 1.21
C GLU A 103 14.87 20.99 2.04
N GLY A 104 14.11 20.45 2.99
CA GLY A 104 13.23 21.21 3.88
C GLY A 104 11.90 21.66 3.26
N LYS A 105 11.60 21.24 2.03
CA LYS A 105 10.35 21.59 1.34
C LYS A 105 9.55 20.34 0.92
N PRO A 106 8.96 19.62 1.86
CA PRO A 106 8.16 18.45 1.55
C PRO A 106 6.87 18.83 0.80
N ARG A 107 6.52 18.05 -0.20
CA ARG A 107 5.33 18.20 -1.06
C ARG A 107 4.11 17.50 -0.45
N PHE A 108 3.72 17.82 0.78
CA PHE A 108 2.55 17.22 1.41
C PHE A 108 1.23 17.77 0.86
N ALA A 109 1.17 19.09 0.68
CA ALA A 109 -0.05 19.82 0.32
C ALA A 109 -0.56 19.46 -1.09
N LYS A 110 -1.89 19.48 -1.26
CA LYS A 110 -2.57 19.14 -2.53
C LYS A 110 -2.13 19.99 -3.72
N ASP A 111 -1.79 21.25 -3.47
CA ASP A 111 -1.34 22.22 -4.47
C ASP A 111 0.18 22.21 -4.69
N SER A 112 0.89 21.25 -4.10
CA SER A 112 2.32 21.05 -4.36
C SER A 112 2.60 20.86 -5.85
N PRO A 113 3.80 21.26 -6.34
CA PRO A 113 4.17 21.08 -7.74
C PRO A 113 3.96 19.63 -8.19
N LYS A 114 3.33 19.41 -9.35
CA LYS A 114 3.07 18.07 -9.87
C LYS A 114 4.36 17.36 -10.26
N ILE A 115 4.47 16.11 -9.87
CA ILE A 115 5.48 15.15 -10.35
C ILE A 115 4.73 13.93 -10.85
N TYR A 116 4.95 13.54 -12.10
CA TYR A 116 4.24 12.45 -12.74
C TYR A 116 4.27 11.16 -11.91
N ARG A 117 3.10 10.58 -11.68
CA ARG A 117 2.87 9.40 -10.84
C ARG A 117 3.24 9.59 -9.37
N ARG A 118 3.31 10.83 -8.91
CA ARG A 118 3.60 11.18 -7.51
C ARG A 118 2.60 12.23 -7.02
N PRO A 119 1.31 11.92 -7.00
CA PRO A 119 0.32 12.82 -6.42
C PRO A 119 0.69 13.15 -4.99
N ALA A 120 0.39 14.38 -4.57
CA ALA A 120 0.66 14.81 -3.20
C ALA A 120 -0.08 13.94 -2.17
N PRO A 121 0.55 13.58 -1.05
CA PRO A 121 -0.08 12.73 -0.04
C PRO A 121 -1.42 13.25 0.48
N ASP A 122 -1.57 14.57 0.72
CA ASP A 122 -2.83 15.15 1.19
C ASP A 122 -3.98 14.91 0.21
N LEU A 123 -3.72 14.99 -1.10
CA LEU A 123 -4.71 14.69 -2.13
C LEU A 123 -5.15 13.22 -2.06
N CYS A 124 -4.19 12.31 -1.91
CA CYS A 124 -4.48 10.88 -1.83
C CYS A 124 -5.24 10.50 -0.56
N VAL A 125 -4.81 11.03 0.58
CA VAL A 125 -5.43 10.74 1.88
C VAL A 125 -6.85 11.28 1.95
N GLU A 126 -7.09 12.50 1.45
CA GLU A 126 -8.42 13.09 1.40
C GLU A 126 -9.37 12.26 0.50
N TYR A 127 -8.92 11.89 -0.69
CA TYR A 127 -9.67 11.00 -1.57
C TYR A 127 -9.98 9.65 -0.91
N CYS A 128 -9.01 9.05 -0.24
CA CYS A 128 -9.21 7.78 0.47
C CYS A 128 -10.25 7.92 1.59
N LYS A 129 -10.20 8.99 2.37
CA LYS A 129 -11.19 9.29 3.41
C LYS A 129 -12.60 9.47 2.83
N GLU A 130 -12.72 10.24 1.74
CA GLU A 130 -14.00 10.46 1.05
C GLU A 130 -14.62 9.15 0.56
N LYS A 131 -13.81 8.24 0.04
CA LYS A 131 -14.27 6.98 -0.58
C LYS A 131 -14.28 5.78 0.38
N GLY A 132 -13.88 5.94 1.64
CA GLY A 132 -13.79 4.85 2.61
C GLY A 132 -12.71 3.82 2.26
N ILE A 133 -11.64 4.25 1.59
CA ILE A 133 -10.48 3.44 1.20
C ILE A 133 -9.40 3.59 2.26
N GLU A 134 -8.77 2.49 2.68
CA GLU A 134 -7.67 2.52 3.64
C GLU A 134 -6.37 2.97 2.94
N PRO A 135 -5.74 4.10 3.32
CA PRO A 135 -4.46 4.51 2.77
C PRO A 135 -3.29 3.80 3.46
N LYS A 136 -2.27 3.41 2.69
CA LYS A 136 -1.00 2.83 3.16
C LYS A 136 0.17 3.68 2.67
N CYS A 137 1.09 4.05 3.57
CA CYS A 137 2.32 4.75 3.20
C CYS A 137 3.29 3.83 2.45
N HIS A 138 3.77 4.26 1.30
CA HIS A 138 4.83 3.60 0.53
C HIS A 138 5.87 4.63 0.07
N CYS A 139 6.99 4.72 0.73
CA CYS A 139 7.41 4.14 1.99
C CYS A 139 8.25 5.15 2.79
N LEU A 140 8.61 4.83 4.01
CA LEU A 140 9.39 5.74 4.86
C LEU A 140 10.86 5.80 4.43
N ASN A 141 11.49 4.65 4.24
CA ASN A 141 12.89 4.51 3.86
C ASN A 141 13.05 3.57 2.65
N TYR A 142 13.31 4.15 1.51
CA TYR A 142 13.66 3.42 0.28
C TYR A 142 14.93 3.99 -0.30
N ASP A 143 16.04 3.34 -0.04
CA ASP A 143 17.39 3.85 -0.35
C ASP A 143 17.61 4.09 -1.85
N ALA A 144 16.94 3.37 -2.73
CA ALA A 144 17.01 3.60 -4.17
C ALA A 144 16.37 4.93 -4.61
N TRP A 145 15.50 5.53 -3.78
CA TRP A 145 14.76 6.77 -4.06
C TRP A 145 15.13 7.90 -3.09
N LEU A 146 16.41 8.00 -2.77
CA LEU A 146 16.94 9.11 -1.98
C LEU A 146 17.02 10.39 -2.82
N PRO A 147 16.75 11.56 -2.22
CA PRO A 147 16.89 12.83 -2.89
C PRO A 147 18.37 13.12 -3.19
N ASN A 148 18.63 13.85 -4.28
CA ASN A 148 20.00 14.11 -4.73
C ASN A 148 20.80 14.97 -3.74
N TRP A 149 20.15 15.83 -2.97
CA TRP A 149 20.81 16.65 -1.95
C TRP A 149 21.39 15.82 -0.79
N LEU A 150 21.01 14.54 -0.66
CA LEU A 150 21.55 13.61 0.33
C LEU A 150 22.77 12.79 -0.16
N ASN A 151 23.13 12.87 -1.44
CA ASN A 151 24.14 11.99 -2.05
C ASN A 151 25.53 12.05 -1.37
N ASN A 152 25.90 13.18 -0.77
CA ASN A 152 27.20 13.37 -0.12
C ASN A 152 27.12 13.35 1.42
N ALA A 153 25.97 13.02 1.99
CA ALA A 153 25.79 12.99 3.43
C ALA A 153 26.65 11.89 4.08
N THR A 154 27.16 12.17 5.27
CA THR A 154 27.69 11.13 6.15
C THR A 154 26.57 10.22 6.63
N ILE A 155 26.90 9.09 7.25
CA ILE A 155 25.90 8.16 7.80
C ILE A 155 25.09 8.86 8.90
N GLU A 156 25.76 9.63 9.75
CA GLU A 156 25.12 10.39 10.83
C GLU A 156 24.16 11.46 10.31
N GLU A 157 24.58 12.21 9.27
CA GLU A 157 23.73 13.19 8.61
C GLU A 157 22.52 12.52 7.94
N HIS A 158 22.74 11.39 7.27
CA HIS A 158 21.65 10.62 6.67
C HIS A 158 20.63 10.17 7.73
N LYS A 159 21.11 9.56 8.82
CA LYS A 159 20.25 9.13 9.94
C LYS A 159 19.47 10.32 10.53
N ALA A 160 20.11 11.46 10.76
CA ALA A 160 19.46 12.67 11.28
C ALA A 160 18.36 13.22 10.34
N LYS A 161 18.63 13.25 9.03
CA LYS A 161 17.66 13.71 8.03
C LYS A 161 16.48 12.72 7.90
N LEU A 162 16.77 11.42 7.94
CA LEU A 162 15.75 10.38 7.88
C LEU A 162 14.87 10.38 9.15
N GLU A 163 15.44 10.60 10.32
CA GLU A 163 14.68 10.77 11.57
C GLU A 163 13.76 12.00 11.51
N LYS A 164 14.27 13.13 11.00
CA LYS A 164 13.45 14.32 10.75
C LYS A 164 12.26 13.99 9.85
N ARG A 165 12.52 13.28 8.74
CA ARG A 165 11.47 12.83 7.81
C ARG A 165 10.41 11.96 8.52
N PHE A 166 10.81 10.98 9.33
CA PHE A 166 9.87 10.13 10.05
C PHE A 166 8.99 10.93 10.98
N ARG A 167 9.57 11.88 11.72
CA ARG A 167 8.83 12.80 12.58
C ARG A 167 7.81 13.63 11.80
N GLU A 168 8.22 14.29 10.73
CA GLU A 168 7.34 15.14 9.92
C GLU A 168 6.19 14.34 9.31
N ILE A 169 6.45 13.15 8.77
CA ILE A 169 5.40 12.26 8.26
C ILE A 169 4.47 11.80 9.38
N ALA A 170 5.00 11.49 10.57
CA ALA A 170 4.18 11.09 11.70
C ALA A 170 3.27 12.21 12.19
N GLU A 171 3.80 13.42 12.32
CA GLU A 171 3.02 14.61 12.72
C GLU A 171 1.84 14.86 11.78
N HIS A 172 2.02 14.63 10.48
CA HIS A 172 0.97 14.85 9.48
C HIS A 172 0.01 13.66 9.32
N TYR A 173 0.52 12.42 9.32
CA TYR A 173 -0.23 11.28 8.79
C TYR A 173 -0.40 10.10 9.74
N ALA A 174 0.23 10.05 10.91
CA ALA A 174 0.14 8.88 11.80
C ALA A 174 -1.32 8.56 12.24
N LYS A 175 -2.19 9.55 12.28
CA LYS A 175 -3.62 9.38 12.63
C LYS A 175 -4.47 8.93 11.44
N ASP A 176 -4.03 9.22 10.24
CA ASP A 176 -4.82 9.06 9.01
C ASP A 176 -4.44 7.81 8.23
N LEU A 177 -3.21 7.35 8.35
CA LEU A 177 -2.70 6.14 7.71
C LEU A 177 -2.54 5.04 8.75
N PRO A 178 -3.30 3.95 8.67
CA PRO A 178 -3.18 2.85 9.62
C PRO A 178 -1.91 2.01 9.44
N SER A 179 -1.21 2.11 8.30
CA SER A 179 -0.02 1.32 8.02
C SER A 179 1.06 2.07 7.25
N PHE A 180 2.31 1.81 7.66
CA PHE A 180 3.51 2.41 7.09
C PHE A 180 4.48 1.32 6.66
N GLU A 181 4.87 1.35 5.40
CA GLU A 181 5.96 0.56 4.89
C GLU A 181 7.27 1.24 5.28
N VAL A 182 7.97 0.62 6.24
CA VAL A 182 9.17 1.21 6.84
C VAL A 182 10.33 1.18 5.87
N THR A 183 10.59 0.00 5.30
CA THR A 183 11.64 -0.19 4.29
C THR A 183 11.09 -0.89 3.07
N ASN A 184 11.68 -0.57 1.90
CA ASN A 184 11.32 -1.18 0.65
C ASN A 184 12.55 -1.71 -0.09
N GLU A 185 12.44 -2.92 -0.64
CA GLU A 185 13.43 -3.56 -1.52
C GLU A 185 14.85 -3.63 -0.91
N THR A 186 14.93 -4.00 0.36
CA THR A 186 16.19 -4.04 1.12
C THR A 186 17.11 -5.19 0.72
N LEU A 187 16.65 -6.13 -0.07
CA LEU A 187 17.47 -7.20 -0.65
C LEU A 187 18.19 -6.78 -1.93
N GLN A 188 17.93 -5.59 -2.43
CA GLN A 188 18.49 -5.06 -3.67
C GLN A 188 19.71 -4.17 -3.40
N ASN A 189 20.51 -3.94 -4.45
CA ASN A 189 21.62 -3.00 -4.36
C ASN A 189 21.09 -1.58 -4.25
N CYS A 190 21.61 -0.83 -3.29
CA CYS A 190 21.18 0.52 -3.00
C CYS A 190 22.34 1.53 -3.04
N ARG A 191 22.04 2.81 -2.80
CA ARG A 191 22.93 3.93 -3.16
C ARG A 191 23.74 4.47 -1.98
N SER A 192 23.16 4.46 -0.77
CA SER A 192 23.78 5.15 0.36
C SER A 192 24.77 4.28 1.13
N LYS A 193 25.69 4.94 1.82
CA LYS A 193 26.58 4.27 2.77
C LYS A 193 25.82 3.67 3.94
N PHE A 194 24.76 4.34 4.40
CA PHE A 194 23.93 3.88 5.50
C PHE A 194 23.23 2.55 5.21
N PHE A 195 22.83 2.32 3.94
CA PHE A 195 22.22 1.05 3.55
C PHE A 195 23.12 -0.18 3.83
N TYR A 196 24.44 0.00 3.78
CA TYR A 196 25.41 -1.08 3.99
C TYR A 196 25.84 -1.25 5.44
N GLU A 197 25.33 -0.42 6.36
CA GLU A 197 25.55 -0.61 7.78
C GLU A 197 24.76 -1.81 8.31
N ASP A 198 25.33 -2.54 9.25
CA ASP A 198 24.71 -3.73 9.85
C ASP A 198 23.41 -3.39 10.59
N ASP A 199 23.27 -2.16 11.08
CA ASP A 199 22.10 -1.69 11.82
C ASP A 199 21.00 -1.04 10.93
N PHE A 200 21.14 -1.02 9.62
CA PHE A 200 20.20 -0.31 8.71
C PHE A 200 18.72 -0.66 8.96
N LEU A 201 18.40 -1.95 9.01
CA LEU A 201 17.03 -2.40 9.27
C LEU A 201 16.61 -2.11 10.71
N GLU A 202 17.44 -2.51 11.68
CA GLU A 202 17.14 -2.31 13.09
C GLU A 202 16.91 -0.84 13.41
N TRP A 203 17.79 0.03 12.95
CA TRP A 203 17.66 1.48 13.13
C TRP A 203 16.37 2.01 12.52
N SER A 204 16.06 1.63 11.26
CA SER A 204 14.86 2.08 10.56
C SER A 204 13.59 1.69 11.30
N TYR A 205 13.52 0.45 11.80
CA TYR A 205 12.35 -0.03 12.55
C TYR A 205 12.24 0.56 13.94
N ARG A 206 13.36 0.77 14.66
CA ARG A 206 13.34 1.48 15.95
C ARG A 206 12.84 2.92 15.81
N MET A 207 13.24 3.62 14.74
CA MET A 207 12.74 4.96 14.45
C MET A 207 11.25 4.93 14.09
N ALA A 208 10.84 3.97 13.28
CA ALA A 208 9.43 3.81 12.94
C ALA A 208 8.57 3.52 14.16
N ASP A 209 8.97 2.60 15.02
CA ASP A 209 8.27 2.28 16.28
C ASP A 209 8.13 3.51 17.19
N ARG A 210 9.19 4.33 17.27
CA ARG A 210 9.18 5.56 18.05
C ARG A 210 8.15 6.60 17.56
N TYR A 211 8.02 6.78 16.24
CA TYR A 211 7.18 7.83 15.66
C TYR A 211 5.79 7.33 15.26
N PHE A 212 5.62 6.03 15.07
CA PHE A 212 4.35 5.38 14.66
C PHE A 212 3.93 4.25 15.61
N PRO A 213 3.88 4.48 16.94
CA PRO A 213 3.70 3.42 17.94
C PRO A 213 2.33 2.71 17.86
N ASN A 214 1.34 3.30 17.20
CA ASN A 214 0.00 2.77 17.07
C ASN A 214 -0.33 2.30 15.64
N ASN A 215 0.65 2.36 14.74
CA ASN A 215 0.46 2.02 13.34
C ASN A 215 1.07 0.64 13.03
N ARG A 216 0.53 -0.01 11.98
CA ARG A 216 1.11 -1.25 11.48
C ARG A 216 2.39 -0.93 10.68
N LEU A 217 3.50 -1.46 11.13
CA LEU A 217 4.79 -1.35 10.44
C LEU A 217 4.97 -2.54 9.49
N ILE A 218 5.35 -2.26 8.25
CA ILE A 218 5.43 -3.24 7.16
C ILE A 218 6.84 -3.21 6.57
N ILE A 219 7.38 -4.39 6.29
CA ILE A 219 8.53 -4.58 5.39
C ILE A 219 8.02 -5.02 4.04
N ASN A 220 8.54 -4.44 2.97
CA ASN A 220 8.22 -4.84 1.60
C ASN A 220 9.48 -5.16 0.82
N ASP A 221 9.42 -6.26 0.09
CA ASP A 221 10.48 -6.64 -0.83
C ASP A 221 9.90 -7.40 -2.03
N TYR A 222 10.70 -7.54 -3.09
CA TYR A 222 10.31 -8.27 -4.29
C TYR A 222 11.28 -9.44 -4.55
N ASN A 223 10.87 -10.37 -5.41
CA ASN A 223 11.64 -11.56 -5.79
C ASN A 223 12.02 -12.52 -4.63
N ILE A 224 11.42 -12.37 -3.46
CA ILE A 224 11.68 -13.25 -2.30
C ILE A 224 11.27 -14.71 -2.56
N TRP A 225 10.35 -14.94 -3.51
CA TRP A 225 9.87 -16.27 -3.93
C TRP A 225 10.70 -16.90 -5.04
N TRP A 226 11.68 -16.18 -5.59
CA TRP A 226 12.46 -16.65 -6.72
C TRP A 226 13.67 -17.45 -6.22
N PRO A 227 13.78 -18.79 -6.53
CA PRO A 227 14.83 -19.63 -5.99
C PRO A 227 16.26 -19.23 -6.40
N ASN A 228 16.40 -18.38 -7.40
CA ASN A 228 17.67 -17.87 -7.92
C ASN A 228 17.89 -16.39 -7.63
N SER A 229 17.23 -15.81 -6.61
CA SER A 229 17.55 -14.45 -6.21
C SER A 229 19.01 -14.36 -5.80
N TYR A 230 19.73 -13.52 -6.49
CA TYR A 230 21.20 -13.46 -6.55
C TYR A 230 21.92 -13.09 -5.23
N ASN A 231 21.20 -12.89 -4.15
CA ASN A 231 21.76 -12.52 -2.87
C ASN A 231 21.27 -13.49 -1.79
N ASN A 232 22.21 -14.12 -1.07
CA ASN A 232 21.95 -14.90 0.14
C ASN A 232 21.23 -14.10 1.27
N ARG A 233 20.91 -12.84 1.03
CA ARG A 233 20.14 -11.98 1.94
C ARG A 233 18.70 -12.48 2.12
N ASN A 234 18.13 -13.20 1.16
CA ASN A 234 16.80 -13.81 1.29
C ASN A 234 16.70 -14.76 2.50
N ALA A 235 17.82 -15.33 2.93
CA ALA A 235 17.85 -16.20 4.10
C ALA A 235 17.61 -15.48 5.44
N TYR A 236 17.72 -14.15 5.48
CA TYR A 236 17.46 -13.37 6.69
C TYR A 236 15.98 -13.17 7.00
N PHE A 237 15.10 -13.45 6.02
CA PHE A 237 13.66 -13.24 6.13
C PHE A 237 12.87 -14.55 6.17
N MET A 238 13.52 -15.67 6.06
CA MET A 238 12.94 -17.00 6.24
C MET A 238 13.35 -17.61 7.57
#